data_754fd482960664fbc937e08213523f4c
#
_entry.id   754fd482960664fbc937e08213523f4c
#
_cell.length_a   1.000
_cell.length_b   1.000
_cell.length_c   1.000
_cell.angle_alpha   90.00
_cell.angle_beta   90.00
_cell.angle_gamma   90.00
#
_symmetry.space_group_name_H-M   'P 1'
#
loop_
_entity.id
_entity.type
_entity.pdbx_description
1 polymer ?
#
loop_
_entity_poly.entity_id
_entity_poly.type
_entity_poly.pdbx_seq_one_letter_code
_entity_poly.pdbx_strand_id
1 'polypeptide(L)'
;MSARMLAPMLEGAVEGVDPLVERGRVALAAGEWEVARDAFQASLDEAPSAPAFEGLGVACRWLGEQEAAIRALQRAYRLHRRADDRRAAARTAVQLCLGELYFHDDMAVAVGWVERAARLLEGVPPGAEHGWVELVRGHLALQVARDPVRARTHAERARAIGHDSGVVDVEMMALALEGLALVCEGEVDEGMRRLDEATAATVAGELDDLDAISSCCCYLIDACKRVRDFERASQWCEHVKGFCEQWSDRLTFAACRAHYADILIWRGEWSAAEAELRSNLGPLADIHPNRIADGMVRLAELRRRQGQLDEAARLLEAAGGHFLAPLVRAALALDRGDAAAAAHEAERSLRRLPAEGVTDRAPALEIIVRARLASGDREAAQEAAAELRAIAASSGTAASAAAASFTEGLLAASARDWEPARLAFEDAVDLYARAGGRWEAAQARRDLARALRALGHDEAGGREARAADEALRGLGASAATSDAAAAPAGLTARELEVLRLIARGRTNHEIATELVLSVRTVERHIANIYDKIGASGRAARAAAASYALAAGVA
;
A
#
# COMPACT_ATOMS: atom_id res chain seq x y z
N MET A 1 -27.88 -13.41 7.91
CA MET A 1 -29.09 -14.15 7.45
C MET A 1 -28.71 -15.59 7.22
N SER A 2 -29.49 -16.53 7.73
CA SER A 2 -29.10 -17.94 7.89
C SER A 2 -29.14 -18.70 6.56
N ALA A 3 -28.19 -19.64 6.36
CA ALA A 3 -28.08 -20.61 5.25
C ALA A 3 -29.36 -21.43 4.93
N ARG A 4 -30.51 -21.09 5.52
CA ARG A 4 -31.80 -21.74 5.33
C ARG A 4 -32.68 -21.14 4.21
N MET A 5 -32.27 -20.07 3.52
CA MET A 5 -33.09 -19.44 2.47
C MET A 5 -32.75 -19.86 1.03
N LEU A 6 -31.68 -20.61 0.80
CA LEU A 6 -31.28 -21.08 -0.55
C LEU A 6 -31.71 -22.54 -0.87
N ALA A 7 -32.37 -23.23 0.04
CA ALA A 7 -32.78 -24.62 -0.13
C ALA A 7 -33.98 -24.89 -1.08
N PRO A 8 -34.88 -23.94 -1.45
CA PRO A 8 -36.05 -24.28 -2.26
C PRO A 8 -35.88 -24.18 -3.79
N MET A 9 -34.76 -23.75 -4.33
CA MET A 9 -34.61 -23.59 -5.80
C MET A 9 -33.93 -24.76 -6.51
N LEU A 10 -33.55 -25.83 -5.82
CA LEU A 10 -32.81 -26.97 -6.36
C LEU A 10 -33.63 -28.27 -6.51
N GLU A 11 -34.97 -28.21 -6.49
CA GLU A 11 -35.83 -29.38 -6.86
C GLU A 11 -36.17 -29.41 -8.35
N GLY A 12 -35.17 -29.29 -9.20
CA GLY A 12 -35.26 -29.56 -10.64
C GLY A 12 -33.97 -30.24 -11.06
N ALA A 13 -33.86 -31.57 -10.87
CA ALA A 13 -32.79 -32.33 -11.47
C ALA A 13 -32.85 -32.14 -13.00
N VAL A 14 -31.92 -31.32 -13.52
CA VAL A 14 -31.71 -31.20 -14.97
C VAL A 14 -31.18 -32.57 -15.44
N GLU A 15 -31.98 -33.29 -16.21
CA GLU A 15 -31.59 -34.59 -16.77
C GLU A 15 -30.24 -34.44 -17.50
N GLY A 16 -29.21 -35.13 -17.01
CA GLY A 16 -27.88 -35.20 -17.64
C GLY A 16 -26.71 -34.51 -16.90
N VAL A 17 -26.93 -33.87 -15.75
CA VAL A 17 -25.84 -33.30 -14.95
C VAL A 17 -25.34 -34.32 -13.93
N ASP A 18 -24.01 -34.54 -13.90
CA ASP A 18 -23.35 -35.38 -12.90
C ASP A 18 -23.67 -34.86 -11.47
N PRO A 19 -24.31 -35.67 -10.60
CA PRO A 19 -24.68 -35.25 -9.25
C PRO A 19 -23.48 -34.83 -8.39
N LEU A 20 -22.29 -35.39 -8.63
CA LEU A 20 -21.06 -35.02 -7.92
C LEU A 20 -20.55 -33.65 -8.36
N VAL A 21 -20.67 -33.33 -9.65
CA VAL A 21 -20.36 -31.99 -10.17
C VAL A 21 -21.30 -30.94 -9.55
N GLU A 22 -22.59 -31.24 -9.48
CA GLU A 22 -23.56 -30.32 -8.88
C GLU A 22 -23.32 -30.14 -7.39
N ARG A 23 -23.04 -31.23 -6.66
CA ARG A 23 -22.62 -31.15 -5.25
C ARG A 23 -21.37 -30.27 -5.07
N GLY A 24 -20.38 -30.42 -5.95
CA GLY A 24 -19.18 -29.60 -5.95
C GLY A 24 -19.49 -28.12 -6.18
N ARG A 25 -20.42 -27.80 -7.10
CA ARG A 25 -20.85 -26.40 -7.35
C ARG A 25 -21.55 -25.77 -6.15
N VAL A 26 -22.46 -26.51 -5.52
CA VAL A 26 -23.15 -26.06 -4.32
C VAL A 26 -22.15 -25.80 -3.18
N ALA A 27 -21.17 -26.69 -3.00
CA ALA A 27 -20.11 -26.53 -2.01
C ALA A 27 -19.21 -25.31 -2.33
N LEU A 28 -18.87 -25.08 -3.61
CA LEU A 28 -18.14 -23.85 -4.01
C LEU A 28 -18.91 -22.59 -3.65
N ALA A 29 -20.20 -22.55 -3.98
CA ALA A 29 -21.07 -21.40 -3.67
C ALA A 29 -21.24 -21.19 -2.14
N ALA A 30 -21.07 -22.24 -1.33
CA ALA A 30 -21.11 -22.19 0.13
C ALA A 30 -19.74 -21.85 0.77
N GLY A 31 -18.64 -21.76 0.00
CA GLY A 31 -17.28 -21.58 0.54
C GLY A 31 -16.69 -22.84 1.19
N GLU A 32 -17.28 -24.00 0.93
CA GLU A 32 -16.85 -25.31 1.46
C GLU A 32 -15.81 -25.94 0.52
N TRP A 33 -14.62 -25.33 0.45
CA TRP A 33 -13.59 -25.62 -0.57
C TRP A 33 -13.12 -27.06 -0.57
N GLU A 34 -12.89 -27.66 0.60
CA GLU A 34 -12.48 -29.06 0.74
C GLU A 34 -13.60 -30.00 0.26
N VAL A 35 -14.86 -29.71 0.62
CA VAL A 35 -16.03 -30.51 0.18
C VAL A 35 -16.19 -30.40 -1.32
N ALA A 36 -16.00 -29.21 -1.88
CA ALA A 36 -16.06 -28.97 -3.33
C ALA A 36 -14.98 -29.77 -4.07
N ARG A 37 -13.71 -29.65 -3.61
CA ARG A 37 -12.57 -30.38 -4.17
C ARG A 37 -12.84 -31.88 -4.19
N ASP A 38 -13.26 -32.44 -3.04
CA ASP A 38 -13.48 -33.86 -2.89
C ASP A 38 -14.65 -34.37 -3.77
N ALA A 39 -15.71 -33.57 -3.92
CA ALA A 39 -16.83 -33.90 -4.81
C ALA A 39 -16.41 -33.90 -6.29
N PHE A 40 -15.66 -32.88 -6.74
CA PHE A 40 -15.15 -32.85 -8.11
C PHE A 40 -14.13 -33.96 -8.38
N GLN A 41 -13.26 -34.26 -7.40
CA GLN A 41 -12.32 -35.37 -7.54
C GLN A 41 -13.07 -36.72 -7.67
N ALA A 42 -14.09 -36.96 -6.86
CA ALA A 42 -14.91 -38.17 -6.95
C ALA A 42 -15.60 -38.30 -8.33
N SER A 43 -16.12 -37.20 -8.89
CA SER A 43 -16.66 -37.19 -10.25
C SER A 43 -15.59 -37.55 -11.29
N LEU A 44 -14.36 -37.05 -11.15
CA LEU A 44 -13.26 -37.34 -12.06
C LEU A 44 -12.74 -38.77 -11.96
N ASP A 45 -12.88 -39.41 -10.80
CA ASP A 45 -12.55 -40.83 -10.60
C ASP A 45 -13.56 -41.76 -11.32
N GLU A 46 -14.80 -41.30 -11.50
CA GLU A 46 -15.81 -42.01 -12.30
C GLU A 46 -15.61 -41.77 -13.80
N ALA A 47 -15.54 -40.49 -14.21
CA ALA A 47 -15.33 -40.16 -15.62
C ALA A 47 -14.70 -38.76 -15.79
N PRO A 48 -13.65 -38.59 -16.62
CA PRO A 48 -13.06 -37.27 -16.90
C PRO A 48 -14.06 -36.35 -17.61
N SER A 49 -14.40 -35.21 -16.98
CA SER A 49 -15.29 -34.20 -17.56
C SER A 49 -14.69 -32.80 -17.43
N ALA A 50 -15.01 -31.92 -18.41
CA ALA A 50 -14.52 -30.56 -18.38
C ALA A 50 -15.10 -29.77 -17.20
N PRO A 51 -16.38 -29.84 -16.84
CA PRO A 51 -16.94 -29.16 -15.69
C PRO A 51 -16.34 -29.61 -14.36
N ALA A 52 -16.04 -30.91 -14.19
CA ALA A 52 -15.40 -31.40 -12.97
C ALA A 52 -13.96 -30.90 -12.82
N PHE A 53 -13.17 -30.88 -13.91
CA PHE A 53 -11.82 -30.29 -13.90
C PHE A 53 -11.85 -28.79 -13.66
N GLU A 54 -12.81 -28.04 -14.22
CA GLU A 54 -12.97 -26.61 -14.01
C GLU A 54 -13.29 -26.34 -12.54
N GLY A 55 -14.29 -27.03 -11.97
CA GLY A 55 -14.65 -26.90 -10.57
C GLY A 55 -13.52 -27.31 -9.61
N LEU A 56 -12.82 -28.42 -9.91
CA LEU A 56 -11.64 -28.83 -9.14
C LEU A 56 -10.55 -27.73 -9.15
N GLY A 57 -10.30 -27.12 -10.32
CA GLY A 57 -9.32 -26.06 -10.47
C GLY A 57 -9.66 -24.82 -9.63
N VAL A 58 -10.94 -24.44 -9.60
CA VAL A 58 -11.42 -23.32 -8.75
C VAL A 58 -11.30 -23.68 -7.28
N ALA A 59 -11.75 -24.86 -6.84
CA ALA A 59 -11.64 -25.30 -5.44
C ALA A 59 -10.18 -25.34 -4.96
N CYS A 60 -9.28 -25.94 -5.75
CA CYS A 60 -7.85 -25.98 -5.43
C CYS A 60 -7.23 -24.55 -5.36
N ARG A 61 -7.68 -23.62 -6.21
CA ARG A 61 -7.22 -22.22 -6.17
C ARG A 61 -7.57 -21.57 -4.83
N TRP A 62 -8.80 -21.74 -4.35
CA TRP A 62 -9.22 -21.20 -3.05
C TRP A 62 -8.55 -21.89 -1.85
N LEU A 63 -8.17 -23.17 -2.00
CA LEU A 63 -7.37 -23.89 -0.99
C LEU A 63 -5.87 -23.54 -1.00
N GLY A 64 -5.41 -22.78 -2.00
CA GLY A 64 -3.97 -22.47 -2.16
C GLY A 64 -3.16 -23.61 -2.76
N GLU A 65 -3.81 -24.62 -3.32
CA GLU A 65 -3.20 -25.77 -4.00
C GLU A 65 -2.83 -25.42 -5.45
N GLN A 66 -1.85 -24.53 -5.62
CA GLN A 66 -1.51 -23.85 -6.88
C GLN A 66 -1.33 -24.79 -8.08
N GLU A 67 -0.41 -25.75 -7.95
CA GLU A 67 -0.11 -26.66 -9.05
C GLU A 67 -1.29 -27.54 -9.43
N ALA A 68 -2.11 -27.97 -8.43
CA ALA A 68 -3.30 -28.76 -8.67
C ALA A 68 -4.35 -27.92 -9.42
N ALA A 69 -4.55 -26.66 -9.01
CA ALA A 69 -5.46 -25.72 -9.64
C ALA A 69 -5.12 -25.53 -11.12
N ILE A 70 -3.87 -25.18 -11.43
CA ILE A 70 -3.43 -24.92 -12.80
C ILE A 70 -3.51 -26.19 -13.65
N ARG A 71 -3.08 -27.35 -13.13
CA ARG A 71 -3.20 -28.63 -13.87
C ARG A 71 -4.65 -28.97 -14.19
N ALA A 72 -5.57 -28.80 -13.25
CA ALA A 72 -6.99 -29.05 -13.45
C ALA A 72 -7.59 -28.10 -14.49
N LEU A 73 -7.37 -26.79 -14.36
CA LEU A 73 -7.84 -25.79 -15.34
C LEU A 73 -7.26 -26.02 -16.73
N GLN A 74 -6.00 -26.39 -16.87
CA GLN A 74 -5.41 -26.73 -18.17
C GLN A 74 -6.05 -27.99 -18.78
N ARG A 75 -6.49 -28.96 -17.96
CA ARG A 75 -7.25 -30.12 -18.44
C ARG A 75 -8.64 -29.70 -18.92
N ALA A 76 -9.37 -28.90 -18.10
CA ALA A 76 -10.68 -28.36 -18.48
C ALA A 76 -10.59 -27.59 -19.80
N TYR A 77 -9.64 -26.67 -19.92
CA TYR A 77 -9.39 -25.88 -21.14
C TYR A 77 -9.22 -26.78 -22.38
N ARG A 78 -8.38 -27.82 -22.27
CA ARG A 78 -8.17 -28.76 -23.41
C ARG A 78 -9.43 -29.50 -23.79
N LEU A 79 -10.26 -29.91 -22.83
CA LEU A 79 -11.54 -30.60 -23.09
C LEU A 79 -12.55 -29.66 -23.76
N HIS A 80 -12.72 -28.43 -23.24
CA HIS A 80 -13.59 -27.44 -23.88
C HIS A 80 -13.13 -27.12 -25.31
N ARG A 81 -11.81 -26.99 -25.53
CA ARG A 81 -11.24 -26.78 -26.87
C ARG A 81 -11.54 -27.94 -27.84
N ARG A 82 -11.50 -29.21 -27.36
CA ARG A 82 -11.82 -30.38 -28.17
C ARG A 82 -13.30 -30.47 -28.48
N ALA A 83 -14.15 -30.00 -27.59
CA ALA A 83 -15.61 -29.95 -27.77
C ALA A 83 -16.05 -28.73 -28.62
N ASP A 84 -15.13 -27.87 -29.06
CA ASP A 84 -15.37 -26.58 -29.72
C ASP A 84 -16.27 -25.63 -28.91
N ASP A 85 -16.33 -25.83 -27.59
CA ASP A 85 -16.99 -24.90 -26.68
C ASP A 85 -16.07 -23.69 -26.42
N ARG A 86 -16.19 -22.70 -27.30
CA ARG A 86 -15.34 -21.51 -27.29
C ARG A 86 -15.57 -20.62 -26.06
N ARG A 87 -16.83 -20.57 -25.56
CA ARG A 87 -17.16 -19.77 -24.36
C ARG A 87 -16.55 -20.38 -23.10
N ALA A 88 -16.79 -21.68 -22.87
CA ALA A 88 -16.23 -22.36 -21.71
C ALA A 88 -14.69 -22.40 -21.76
N ALA A 89 -14.08 -22.54 -22.94
CA ALA A 89 -12.64 -22.44 -23.10
C ALA A 89 -12.11 -21.02 -22.77
N ALA A 90 -12.83 -19.98 -23.15
CA ALA A 90 -12.47 -18.60 -22.81
C ALA A 90 -12.59 -18.33 -21.30
N ARG A 91 -13.67 -18.76 -20.66
CA ARG A 91 -13.87 -18.68 -19.21
C ARG A 91 -12.72 -19.38 -18.47
N THR A 92 -12.38 -20.61 -18.86
CA THR A 92 -11.27 -21.36 -18.24
C THR A 92 -9.92 -20.68 -18.48
N ALA A 93 -9.71 -20.02 -19.64
CA ALA A 93 -8.50 -19.24 -19.91
C ALA A 93 -8.40 -17.99 -19.00
N VAL A 94 -9.53 -17.33 -18.68
CA VAL A 94 -9.58 -16.24 -17.68
C VAL A 94 -9.18 -16.78 -16.30
N GLN A 95 -9.70 -17.93 -15.89
CA GLN A 95 -9.31 -18.54 -14.60
C GLN A 95 -7.82 -18.92 -14.56
N LEU A 96 -7.24 -19.37 -15.67
CA LEU A 96 -5.79 -19.61 -15.78
C LEU A 96 -4.99 -18.30 -15.66
N CYS A 97 -5.46 -17.22 -16.29
CA CYS A 97 -4.86 -15.91 -16.14
C CYS A 97 -4.84 -15.45 -14.67
N LEU A 98 -5.98 -15.55 -13.96
CA LEU A 98 -6.08 -15.22 -12.55
C LEU A 98 -5.17 -16.10 -11.67
N GLY A 99 -5.08 -17.40 -11.99
CA GLY A 99 -4.14 -18.31 -11.31
C GLY A 99 -2.69 -17.86 -11.44
N GLU A 100 -2.25 -17.48 -12.63
CA GLU A 100 -0.87 -16.98 -12.85
C GLU A 100 -0.63 -15.65 -12.13
N LEU A 101 -1.62 -14.74 -12.15
CA LEU A 101 -1.52 -13.45 -11.43
C LEU A 101 -1.42 -13.63 -9.91
N TYR A 102 -2.24 -14.53 -9.35
CA TYR A 102 -2.29 -14.68 -7.90
C TYR A 102 -1.14 -15.53 -7.35
N PHE A 103 -0.63 -16.51 -8.10
CA PHE A 103 0.31 -17.49 -7.58
C PHE A 103 1.76 -17.31 -8.05
N HIS A 104 1.97 -17.08 -9.34
CA HIS A 104 3.31 -17.10 -9.92
C HIS A 104 3.90 -15.72 -10.20
N ASP A 105 3.05 -14.67 -10.23
CA ASP A 105 3.44 -13.33 -10.71
C ASP A 105 4.07 -13.39 -12.12
N ASP A 106 3.72 -14.43 -12.88
CA ASP A 106 4.19 -14.58 -14.26
C ASP A 106 3.29 -13.78 -15.21
N MET A 107 3.58 -12.49 -15.24
CA MET A 107 2.81 -11.51 -16.00
C MET A 107 2.72 -11.83 -17.50
N ALA A 108 3.79 -12.37 -18.07
CA ALA A 108 3.79 -12.71 -19.49
C ALA A 108 2.84 -13.85 -19.79
N VAL A 109 2.78 -14.86 -18.91
CA VAL A 109 1.87 -16.01 -19.04
C VAL A 109 0.43 -15.58 -18.80
N ALA A 110 0.18 -14.75 -17.78
CA ALA A 110 -1.14 -14.21 -17.49
C ALA A 110 -1.70 -13.41 -18.66
N VAL A 111 -0.92 -12.48 -19.24
CA VAL A 111 -1.30 -11.75 -20.46
C VAL A 111 -1.55 -12.70 -21.63
N GLY A 112 -0.72 -13.72 -21.79
CA GLY A 112 -0.92 -14.75 -22.81
C GLY A 112 -2.27 -15.45 -22.70
N TRP A 113 -2.72 -15.76 -21.49
CA TRP A 113 -4.01 -16.41 -21.25
C TRP A 113 -5.19 -15.48 -21.52
N VAL A 114 -5.17 -14.22 -21.10
CA VAL A 114 -6.29 -13.30 -21.36
C VAL A 114 -6.40 -12.96 -22.85
N GLU A 115 -5.28 -12.80 -23.56
CA GLU A 115 -5.32 -12.61 -25.03
C GLU A 115 -5.80 -13.88 -25.76
N ARG A 116 -5.51 -15.05 -25.22
CA ARG A 116 -6.05 -16.30 -25.71
C ARG A 116 -7.56 -16.38 -25.52
N ALA A 117 -8.08 -15.98 -24.35
CA ALA A 117 -9.51 -15.90 -24.08
C ALA A 117 -10.21 -14.95 -25.06
N ALA A 118 -9.67 -13.75 -25.25
CA ALA A 118 -10.22 -12.77 -26.20
C ALA A 118 -10.33 -13.32 -27.61
N ARG A 119 -9.27 -13.98 -28.10
CA ARG A 119 -9.24 -14.58 -29.44
C ARG A 119 -10.25 -15.72 -29.61
N LEU A 120 -10.55 -16.46 -28.52
CA LEU A 120 -11.60 -17.49 -28.55
C LEU A 120 -12.98 -16.89 -28.73
N LEU A 121 -13.20 -15.68 -28.28
CA LEU A 121 -14.48 -14.99 -28.36
C LEU A 121 -14.69 -14.18 -29.66
N GLU A 122 -13.68 -14.08 -30.53
CA GLU A 122 -13.80 -13.42 -31.83
C GLU A 122 -14.91 -14.08 -32.68
N GLY A 123 -15.92 -13.28 -33.08
CA GLY A 123 -17.08 -13.75 -33.84
C GLY A 123 -18.10 -14.58 -33.03
N VAL A 124 -17.91 -14.72 -31.71
CA VAL A 124 -18.92 -15.25 -30.80
C VAL A 124 -19.87 -14.12 -30.42
N PRO A 125 -21.20 -14.30 -30.35
CA PRO A 125 -22.11 -13.25 -29.89
C PRO A 125 -21.73 -12.73 -28.49
N PRO A 126 -21.92 -11.44 -28.19
CA PRO A 126 -21.62 -10.88 -26.87
C PRO A 126 -22.23 -11.67 -25.72
N GLY A 127 -21.55 -11.76 -24.60
CA GLY A 127 -22.00 -12.45 -23.38
C GLY A 127 -21.01 -12.23 -22.25
N ALA A 128 -21.32 -12.74 -21.06
CA ALA A 128 -20.57 -12.52 -19.83
C ALA A 128 -19.06 -12.79 -19.96
N GLU A 129 -18.65 -13.78 -20.74
CA GLU A 129 -17.24 -14.12 -20.94
C GLU A 129 -16.44 -12.98 -21.57
N HIS A 130 -17.05 -12.16 -22.44
CA HIS A 130 -16.43 -10.95 -22.97
C HIS A 130 -16.23 -9.92 -21.86
N GLY A 131 -17.20 -9.78 -20.96
CA GLY A 131 -17.09 -8.90 -19.78
C GLY A 131 -15.95 -9.30 -18.87
N TRP A 132 -15.81 -10.57 -18.56
CA TRP A 132 -14.69 -11.09 -17.77
C TRP A 132 -13.32 -10.85 -18.42
N VAL A 133 -13.20 -10.98 -19.74
CA VAL A 133 -11.96 -10.64 -20.46
C VAL A 133 -11.62 -9.16 -20.33
N GLU A 134 -12.62 -8.28 -20.51
CA GLU A 134 -12.41 -6.84 -20.36
C GLU A 134 -12.07 -6.47 -18.90
N LEU A 135 -12.69 -7.08 -17.89
CA LEU A 135 -12.35 -6.91 -16.48
C LEU A 135 -10.88 -7.23 -16.18
N VAL A 136 -10.41 -8.40 -16.65
CA VAL A 136 -9.01 -8.79 -16.42
C VAL A 136 -8.05 -7.85 -17.15
N ARG A 137 -8.36 -7.43 -18.38
CA ARG A 137 -7.56 -6.44 -19.11
C ARG A 137 -7.50 -5.10 -18.37
N GLY A 138 -8.63 -4.64 -17.83
CA GLY A 138 -8.71 -3.44 -17.02
C GLY A 138 -7.90 -3.55 -15.73
N HIS A 139 -8.01 -4.68 -15.03
CA HIS A 139 -7.20 -4.98 -13.85
C HIS A 139 -5.69 -4.93 -14.15
N LEU A 140 -5.26 -5.60 -15.23
CA LEU A 140 -3.87 -5.58 -15.68
C LEU A 140 -3.41 -4.17 -16.06
N ALA A 141 -4.26 -3.39 -16.74
CA ALA A 141 -3.95 -2.00 -17.08
C ALA A 141 -3.72 -1.16 -15.80
N LEU A 142 -4.59 -1.30 -14.78
CA LEU A 142 -4.50 -0.52 -13.56
C LEU A 142 -3.37 -0.97 -12.64
N GLN A 143 -3.32 -2.25 -12.30
CA GLN A 143 -2.44 -2.76 -11.25
C GLN A 143 -1.01 -3.01 -11.74
N VAL A 144 -0.85 -3.33 -13.01
CA VAL A 144 0.45 -3.68 -13.59
C VAL A 144 1.03 -2.55 -14.42
N ALA A 145 0.29 -2.09 -15.44
CA ALA A 145 0.74 -1.02 -16.32
C ALA A 145 0.62 0.39 -15.69
N ARG A 146 -0.14 0.51 -14.58
CA ARG A 146 -0.42 1.78 -13.90
C ARG A 146 -1.10 2.81 -14.81
N ASP A 147 -1.89 2.35 -15.77
CA ASP A 147 -2.63 3.14 -16.75
C ASP A 147 -4.12 3.20 -16.37
N PRO A 148 -4.56 4.20 -15.59
CA PRO A 148 -5.95 4.30 -15.14
C PRO A 148 -6.91 4.61 -16.29
N VAL A 149 -6.50 5.37 -17.30
CA VAL A 149 -7.35 5.72 -18.45
C VAL A 149 -7.70 4.47 -19.25
N ARG A 150 -6.70 3.64 -19.52
CA ARG A 150 -6.92 2.36 -20.20
C ARG A 150 -7.76 1.40 -19.35
N ALA A 151 -7.51 1.36 -18.04
CA ALA A 151 -8.31 0.55 -17.11
C ALA A 151 -9.78 0.97 -17.14
N ARG A 152 -10.07 2.26 -17.07
CA ARG A 152 -11.42 2.81 -17.15
C ARG A 152 -12.10 2.43 -18.47
N THR A 153 -11.40 2.54 -19.59
CA THR A 153 -11.95 2.15 -20.89
C THR A 153 -12.38 0.68 -20.93
N HIS A 154 -11.59 -0.22 -20.34
CA HIS A 154 -11.94 -1.64 -20.23
C HIS A 154 -13.10 -1.85 -19.25
N ALA A 155 -13.11 -1.15 -18.12
CA ALA A 155 -14.17 -1.24 -17.12
C ALA A 155 -15.53 -0.78 -17.68
N GLU A 156 -15.58 0.34 -18.39
CA GLU A 156 -16.79 0.85 -19.06
C GLU A 156 -17.38 -0.18 -20.05
N ARG A 157 -16.50 -0.84 -20.82
CA ARG A 157 -16.92 -1.91 -21.75
C ARG A 157 -17.45 -3.13 -21.00
N ALA A 158 -16.75 -3.57 -19.96
CA ALA A 158 -17.18 -4.70 -19.15
C ALA A 158 -18.52 -4.43 -18.49
N ARG A 159 -18.73 -3.22 -17.95
CA ARG A 159 -19.98 -2.80 -17.32
C ARG A 159 -21.16 -2.84 -18.31
N ALA A 160 -20.97 -2.29 -19.50
CA ALA A 160 -22.00 -2.36 -20.54
C ALA A 160 -22.38 -3.81 -20.89
N ILE A 161 -21.37 -4.70 -21.03
CA ILE A 161 -21.60 -6.13 -21.30
C ILE A 161 -22.32 -6.80 -20.12
N GLY A 162 -21.92 -6.52 -18.87
CA GLY A 162 -22.57 -7.04 -17.66
C GLY A 162 -24.04 -6.65 -17.62
N HIS A 163 -24.32 -5.37 -17.82
CA HIS A 163 -25.68 -4.84 -17.88
C HIS A 163 -26.53 -5.51 -18.98
N ASP A 164 -26.04 -5.51 -20.22
CA ASP A 164 -26.74 -6.04 -21.38
C ASP A 164 -26.98 -7.56 -21.28
N SER A 165 -26.09 -8.30 -20.59
CA SER A 165 -26.21 -9.75 -20.37
C SER A 165 -26.95 -10.11 -19.08
N GLY A 166 -27.28 -9.15 -18.23
CA GLY A 166 -27.94 -9.37 -16.93
C GLY A 166 -27.05 -10.08 -15.91
N VAL A 167 -25.70 -9.97 -16.03
CA VAL A 167 -24.75 -10.60 -15.10
C VAL A 167 -24.23 -9.56 -14.12
N VAL A 168 -24.83 -9.54 -12.93
CA VAL A 168 -24.57 -8.54 -11.87
C VAL A 168 -23.12 -8.56 -11.41
N ASP A 169 -22.50 -9.73 -11.31
CA ASP A 169 -21.09 -9.86 -10.94
C ASP A 169 -20.16 -9.08 -11.86
N VAL A 170 -20.36 -9.19 -13.16
CA VAL A 170 -19.56 -8.46 -14.16
C VAL A 170 -19.83 -6.96 -14.09
N GLU A 171 -21.12 -6.58 -13.97
CA GLU A 171 -21.52 -5.17 -13.91
C GLU A 171 -20.94 -4.47 -12.67
N MET A 172 -21.07 -5.07 -11.48
CA MET A 172 -20.63 -4.45 -10.22
C MET A 172 -19.10 -4.47 -10.08
N MET A 173 -18.43 -5.56 -10.47
CA MET A 173 -16.96 -5.57 -10.48
C MET A 173 -16.41 -4.53 -11.47
N ALA A 174 -17.05 -4.35 -12.60
CA ALA A 174 -16.67 -3.33 -13.58
C ALA A 174 -16.90 -1.92 -13.05
N LEU A 175 -18.02 -1.68 -12.36
CA LEU A 175 -18.32 -0.41 -11.70
C LEU A 175 -17.26 -0.07 -10.65
N ALA A 176 -16.83 -1.06 -9.85
CA ALA A 176 -15.79 -0.87 -8.86
C ALA A 176 -14.42 -0.58 -9.50
N LEU A 177 -14.05 -1.28 -10.57
CA LEU A 177 -12.80 -1.03 -11.31
C LEU A 177 -12.80 0.36 -11.97
N GLU A 178 -13.93 0.77 -12.55
CA GLU A 178 -14.14 2.10 -13.12
C GLU A 178 -14.01 3.17 -12.04
N GLY A 179 -14.60 2.94 -10.86
CA GLY A 179 -14.48 3.83 -9.70
C GLY A 179 -13.05 4.01 -9.22
N LEU A 180 -12.29 2.92 -9.10
CA LEU A 180 -10.87 2.99 -8.72
C LEU A 180 -10.03 3.72 -9.78
N ALA A 181 -10.29 3.48 -11.06
CA ALA A 181 -9.60 4.17 -12.15
C ALA A 181 -9.85 5.69 -12.10
N LEU A 182 -11.09 6.12 -11.88
CA LEU A 182 -11.46 7.53 -11.69
C LEU A 182 -10.74 8.17 -10.48
N VAL A 183 -10.67 7.46 -9.35
CA VAL A 183 -9.90 7.93 -8.19
C VAL A 183 -8.43 8.12 -8.54
N CYS A 184 -7.84 7.21 -9.32
CA CYS A 184 -6.46 7.34 -9.77
C CYS A 184 -6.27 8.56 -10.69
N GLU A 185 -7.24 8.85 -11.56
CA GLU A 185 -7.25 10.02 -12.45
C GLU A 185 -7.50 11.35 -11.71
N GLY A 186 -7.89 11.31 -10.43
CA GLY A 186 -8.20 12.49 -9.61
C GLY A 186 -9.68 12.87 -9.56
N GLU A 187 -10.55 12.12 -10.25
CA GLU A 187 -12.02 12.28 -10.22
C GLU A 187 -12.59 11.55 -8.99
N VAL A 188 -12.18 12.02 -7.80
CA VAL A 188 -12.33 11.27 -6.54
C VAL A 188 -13.79 11.09 -6.14
N ASP A 189 -14.61 12.14 -6.19
CA ASP A 189 -16.00 12.08 -5.73
C ASP A 189 -16.84 11.10 -6.55
N GLU A 190 -16.68 11.12 -7.88
CA GLU A 190 -17.36 10.20 -8.79
C GLU A 190 -16.87 8.77 -8.59
N GLY A 191 -15.55 8.60 -8.53
CA GLY A 191 -14.94 7.29 -8.32
C GLY A 191 -15.39 6.64 -7.01
N MET A 192 -15.39 7.39 -5.92
CA MET A 192 -15.81 6.89 -4.60
C MET A 192 -17.32 6.54 -4.57
N ARG A 193 -18.19 7.30 -5.24
CA ARG A 193 -19.62 6.95 -5.33
C ARG A 193 -19.84 5.62 -6.02
N ARG A 194 -19.12 5.34 -7.13
CA ARG A 194 -19.20 4.05 -7.84
C ARG A 194 -18.69 2.88 -7.01
N LEU A 195 -17.61 3.10 -6.27
CA LEU A 195 -17.06 2.09 -5.36
C LEU A 195 -18.01 1.78 -4.21
N ASP A 196 -18.63 2.79 -3.60
CA ASP A 196 -19.62 2.61 -2.54
C ASP A 196 -20.84 1.82 -3.07
N GLU A 197 -21.34 2.12 -4.27
CA GLU A 197 -22.45 1.42 -4.91
C GLU A 197 -22.13 -0.05 -5.14
N ALA A 198 -21.01 -0.35 -5.78
CA ALA A 198 -20.59 -1.74 -6.04
C ALA A 198 -20.34 -2.55 -4.75
N THR A 199 -19.77 -1.90 -3.73
CA THR A 199 -19.53 -2.57 -2.45
C THR A 199 -20.82 -2.75 -1.66
N ALA A 200 -21.78 -1.83 -1.76
CA ALA A 200 -23.10 -1.98 -1.15
C ALA A 200 -23.86 -3.18 -1.75
N ALA A 201 -23.86 -3.35 -3.08
CA ALA A 201 -24.43 -4.52 -3.75
C ALA A 201 -23.75 -5.81 -3.30
N THR A 202 -22.41 -5.79 -3.13
CA THR A 202 -21.64 -6.92 -2.60
C THR A 202 -22.09 -7.31 -1.19
N VAL A 203 -22.20 -6.37 -0.28
CA VAL A 203 -22.60 -6.61 1.12
C VAL A 203 -24.09 -6.98 1.20
N ALA A 204 -24.92 -6.51 0.27
CA ALA A 204 -26.33 -6.91 0.16
C ALA A 204 -26.51 -8.37 -0.31
N GLY A 205 -25.43 -9.02 -0.81
CA GLY A 205 -25.47 -10.39 -1.30
C GLY A 205 -26.08 -10.50 -2.70
N GLU A 206 -25.90 -9.48 -3.54
CA GLU A 206 -26.36 -9.48 -4.94
C GLU A 206 -25.37 -10.16 -5.87
N LEU A 207 -24.13 -10.39 -5.44
CA LEU A 207 -23.06 -11.03 -6.18
C LEU A 207 -22.91 -12.50 -5.73
N ASP A 208 -22.66 -13.36 -6.70
CA ASP A 208 -22.43 -14.80 -6.49
C ASP A 208 -20.96 -15.19 -6.75
N ASP A 209 -20.24 -14.45 -7.59
CA ASP A 209 -18.86 -14.74 -7.96
C ASP A 209 -17.87 -14.16 -6.93
N LEU A 210 -17.05 -15.03 -6.34
CA LEU A 210 -16.11 -14.66 -5.28
C LEU A 210 -14.97 -13.75 -5.74
N ASP A 211 -14.55 -13.85 -7.00
CA ASP A 211 -13.54 -12.95 -7.56
C ASP A 211 -14.13 -11.53 -7.70
N ALA A 212 -15.42 -11.43 -8.10
CA ALA A 212 -16.13 -10.14 -8.17
C ALA A 212 -16.32 -9.54 -6.78
N ILE A 213 -16.81 -10.33 -5.81
CA ILE A 213 -16.99 -9.92 -4.40
C ILE A 213 -15.70 -9.38 -3.81
N SER A 214 -14.61 -10.16 -3.92
CA SER A 214 -13.30 -9.79 -3.41
C SER A 214 -12.77 -8.52 -4.07
N SER A 215 -12.91 -8.43 -5.39
CA SER A 215 -12.40 -7.29 -6.15
C SER A 215 -13.12 -5.99 -5.81
N CYS A 216 -14.43 -6.00 -5.65
CA CYS A 216 -15.20 -4.83 -5.23
C CYS A 216 -14.70 -4.29 -3.88
N CYS A 217 -14.53 -5.16 -2.90
CA CYS A 217 -14.01 -4.77 -1.58
C CYS A 217 -12.56 -4.26 -1.66
N CYS A 218 -11.68 -4.96 -2.38
CA CYS A 218 -10.28 -4.58 -2.51
C CYS A 218 -10.10 -3.24 -3.24
N TYR A 219 -10.86 -2.98 -4.30
CA TYR A 219 -10.77 -1.73 -5.05
C TYR A 219 -11.22 -0.53 -4.20
N LEU A 220 -12.30 -0.68 -3.40
CA LEU A 220 -12.73 0.36 -2.48
C LEU A 220 -11.64 0.68 -1.44
N ILE A 221 -11.07 -0.33 -0.80
CA ILE A 221 -10.04 -0.14 0.23
C ILE A 221 -8.78 0.49 -0.39
N ASP A 222 -8.38 0.06 -1.60
CA ASP A 222 -7.25 0.66 -2.32
C ASP A 222 -7.51 2.13 -2.67
N ALA A 223 -8.72 2.47 -3.14
CA ALA A 223 -9.12 3.85 -3.40
C ALA A 223 -9.07 4.71 -2.13
N CYS A 224 -9.65 4.23 -1.03
CA CYS A 224 -9.61 4.93 0.25
C CYS A 224 -8.19 5.21 0.72
N LYS A 225 -7.26 4.26 0.55
CA LYS A 225 -5.84 4.46 0.86
C LYS A 225 -5.21 5.55 0.01
N ARG A 226 -5.47 5.57 -1.29
CA ARG A 226 -4.89 6.55 -2.23
C ARG A 226 -5.27 7.97 -1.86
N VAL A 227 -6.53 8.19 -1.50
CA VAL A 227 -7.03 9.50 -1.07
C VAL A 227 -6.95 9.73 0.44
N ARG A 228 -6.45 8.73 1.18
CA ARG A 228 -6.32 8.75 2.65
C ARG A 228 -7.65 8.95 3.38
N ASP A 229 -8.74 8.41 2.83
CA ASP A 229 -10.05 8.36 3.50
C ASP A 229 -10.12 7.11 4.38
N PHE A 230 -9.33 7.09 5.44
CA PHE A 230 -9.23 5.94 6.35
C PHE A 230 -10.46 5.74 7.22
N GLU A 231 -11.29 6.77 7.38
CA GLU A 231 -12.57 6.64 8.09
C GLU A 231 -13.55 5.80 7.27
N ARG A 232 -13.74 6.12 5.99
CA ARG A 232 -14.55 5.32 5.06
C ARG A 232 -14.03 3.89 4.95
N ALA A 233 -12.72 3.74 4.78
CA ALA A 233 -12.09 2.43 4.74
C ALA A 233 -12.40 1.60 5.99
N SER A 234 -12.35 2.20 7.19
CA SER A 234 -12.67 1.52 8.44
C SER A 234 -14.13 1.09 8.52
N GLN A 235 -15.05 1.97 8.13
CA GLN A 235 -16.49 1.67 8.09
C GLN A 235 -16.78 0.46 7.19
N TRP A 236 -16.23 0.45 5.98
CA TRP A 236 -16.40 -0.67 5.06
C TRP A 236 -15.68 -1.95 5.54
N CYS A 237 -14.48 -1.84 6.12
CA CYS A 237 -13.77 -3.02 6.64
C CYS A 237 -14.55 -3.73 7.76
N GLU A 238 -15.29 -3.02 8.59
CA GLU A 238 -16.13 -3.64 9.61
C GLU A 238 -17.26 -4.47 8.98
N HIS A 239 -17.90 -3.97 7.92
CA HIS A 239 -18.92 -4.71 7.18
C HIS A 239 -18.32 -5.90 6.42
N VAL A 240 -17.20 -5.68 5.72
CA VAL A 240 -16.49 -6.71 4.95
C VAL A 240 -15.93 -7.81 5.86
N LYS A 241 -15.45 -7.46 7.06
CA LYS A 241 -14.95 -8.45 8.03
C LYS A 241 -16.03 -9.46 8.43
N GLY A 242 -17.22 -8.99 8.77
CA GLY A 242 -18.35 -9.88 9.09
C GLY A 242 -18.72 -10.79 7.91
N PHE A 243 -18.62 -10.28 6.69
CA PHE A 243 -18.83 -11.05 5.48
C PHE A 243 -17.72 -12.11 5.28
N CYS A 244 -16.44 -11.73 5.39
CA CYS A 244 -15.29 -12.65 5.23
C CYS A 244 -15.26 -13.75 6.29
N GLU A 245 -15.65 -13.47 7.54
CA GLU A 245 -15.77 -14.48 8.62
C GLU A 245 -16.79 -15.56 8.27
N GLN A 246 -17.86 -15.20 7.56
CA GLN A 246 -18.88 -16.14 7.08
C GLN A 246 -18.33 -17.11 6.03
N TRP A 247 -17.40 -16.67 5.18
CA TRP A 247 -16.88 -17.43 4.04
C TRP A 247 -15.59 -18.21 4.35
N SER A 248 -15.08 -18.18 5.59
CA SER A 248 -13.82 -18.87 6.00
C SER A 248 -12.64 -18.61 5.06
N ASP A 249 -12.65 -17.48 4.35
CA ASP A 249 -11.74 -17.20 3.25
C ASP A 249 -10.37 -16.73 3.74
N ARG A 250 -9.37 -17.60 3.54
CA ARG A 250 -7.98 -17.34 3.93
C ARG A 250 -7.20 -16.55 2.88
N LEU A 251 -7.52 -16.70 1.58
CA LEU A 251 -6.68 -16.15 0.50
C LEU A 251 -7.09 -14.73 0.10
N THR A 252 -8.36 -14.50 -0.13
CA THR A 252 -8.88 -13.16 -0.47
C THR A 252 -8.71 -12.22 0.72
N PHE A 253 -8.97 -12.73 1.92
CA PHE A 253 -8.80 -11.99 3.15
C PHE A 253 -7.34 -11.55 3.40
N ALA A 254 -6.34 -12.32 2.94
CA ALA A 254 -4.94 -11.95 3.09
C ALA A 254 -4.58 -10.64 2.38
N ALA A 255 -5.14 -10.37 1.18
CA ALA A 255 -4.95 -9.09 0.49
C ALA A 255 -5.62 -7.94 1.24
N CYS A 256 -6.87 -8.13 1.66
CA CYS A 256 -7.61 -7.15 2.45
C CYS A 256 -6.93 -6.87 3.80
N ARG A 257 -6.35 -7.88 4.46
CA ARG A 257 -5.60 -7.73 5.73
C ARG A 257 -4.35 -6.88 5.58
N ALA A 258 -3.62 -7.00 4.46
CA ALA A 258 -2.48 -6.15 4.20
C ALA A 258 -2.90 -4.68 4.05
N HIS A 259 -3.99 -4.41 3.35
CA HIS A 259 -4.56 -3.06 3.24
C HIS A 259 -5.14 -2.57 4.57
N TYR A 260 -5.78 -3.44 5.34
CA TYR A 260 -6.29 -3.12 6.67
C TYR A 260 -5.17 -2.75 7.64
N ALA A 261 -4.03 -3.40 7.55
CA ALA A 261 -2.85 -3.03 8.34
C ALA A 261 -2.38 -1.58 8.09
N ASP A 262 -2.49 -1.06 6.86
CA ASP A 262 -2.19 0.35 6.58
C ASP A 262 -3.14 1.30 7.32
N ILE A 263 -4.44 0.94 7.41
CA ILE A 263 -5.45 1.70 8.16
C ILE A 263 -5.09 1.71 9.64
N LEU A 264 -4.72 0.55 10.20
CA LEU A 264 -4.32 0.42 11.60
C LEU A 264 -3.03 1.20 11.91
N ILE A 265 -2.04 1.18 10.98
CA ILE A 265 -0.80 1.98 11.09
C ILE A 265 -1.16 3.46 11.15
N TRP A 266 -2.04 3.94 10.26
CA TRP A 266 -2.49 5.34 10.24
C TRP A 266 -3.17 5.74 11.55
N ARG A 267 -4.08 4.91 12.05
CA ARG A 267 -4.82 5.16 13.30
C ARG A 267 -3.96 5.05 14.56
N GLY A 268 -2.72 4.56 14.42
CA GLY A 268 -1.81 4.34 15.55
C GLY A 268 -2.10 3.05 16.33
N GLU A 269 -2.85 2.14 15.76
CA GLU A 269 -3.15 0.81 16.33
C GLU A 269 -2.04 -0.19 15.95
N TRP A 270 -0.81 0.15 16.26
CA TRP A 270 0.39 -0.50 15.72
C TRP A 270 0.55 -1.96 16.14
N SER A 271 0.12 -2.32 17.34
CA SER A 271 0.15 -3.72 17.79
C SER A 271 -0.82 -4.61 16.98
N ALA A 272 -2.00 -4.08 16.68
CA ALA A 272 -2.98 -4.77 15.84
C ALA A 272 -2.48 -4.88 14.38
N ALA A 273 -1.90 -3.79 13.84
CA ALA A 273 -1.29 -3.78 12.52
C ALA A 273 -0.18 -4.84 12.39
N GLU A 274 0.68 -4.94 13.39
CA GLU A 274 1.74 -5.95 13.42
C GLU A 274 1.20 -7.38 13.46
N ALA A 275 0.15 -7.63 14.25
CA ALA A 275 -0.49 -8.93 14.32
C ALA A 275 -1.09 -9.33 12.96
N GLU A 276 -1.78 -8.40 12.28
CA GLU A 276 -2.31 -8.62 10.93
C GLU A 276 -1.21 -8.92 9.92
N LEU A 277 -0.13 -8.14 9.91
CA LEU A 277 0.98 -8.34 8.99
C LEU A 277 1.71 -9.67 9.23
N ARG A 278 1.96 -10.02 10.49
CA ARG A 278 2.63 -11.29 10.84
C ARG A 278 1.79 -12.52 10.54
N SER A 279 0.47 -12.44 10.71
CA SER A 279 -0.42 -13.55 10.35
C SER A 279 -0.40 -13.85 8.84
N ASN A 280 -0.14 -12.84 8.02
CA ASN A 280 0.03 -13.00 6.57
C ASN A 280 1.40 -13.56 6.16
N LEU A 281 2.44 -13.36 6.98
CA LEU A 281 3.80 -13.81 6.67
C LEU A 281 4.07 -15.29 6.99
N GLY A 282 3.21 -15.95 7.79
CA GLY A 282 3.42 -17.34 8.24
C GLY A 282 2.89 -18.39 7.27
N PRO A 283 1.57 -18.64 7.21
CA PRO A 283 1.01 -19.77 6.45
C PRO A 283 1.05 -19.61 4.92
N LEU A 284 1.24 -18.37 4.42
CA LEU A 284 1.22 -18.04 3.00
C LEU A 284 2.62 -17.90 2.38
N ALA A 285 3.67 -18.08 3.19
CA ALA A 285 5.05 -17.91 2.75
C ALA A 285 5.44 -18.78 1.55
N ASP A 286 4.94 -19.99 1.52
CA ASP A 286 5.24 -20.94 0.43
C ASP A 286 4.32 -20.76 -0.79
N ILE A 287 3.23 -19.97 -0.63
CA ILE A 287 2.16 -19.89 -1.63
C ILE A 287 2.24 -18.59 -2.46
N HIS A 288 2.71 -17.47 -1.88
CA HIS A 288 2.68 -16.15 -2.55
C HIS A 288 3.90 -15.28 -2.23
N PRO A 289 5.04 -15.43 -2.92
CA PRO A 289 6.26 -14.63 -2.66
C PRO A 289 6.04 -13.12 -2.69
N ASN A 290 5.22 -12.62 -3.63
CA ASN A 290 4.96 -11.18 -3.76
C ASN A 290 4.08 -10.61 -2.64
N ARG A 291 3.15 -11.40 -2.10
CA ARG A 291 2.35 -10.98 -0.94
C ARG A 291 3.20 -10.92 0.33
N ILE A 292 4.22 -11.78 0.43
CA ILE A 292 5.22 -11.68 1.49
C ILE A 292 5.99 -10.37 1.37
N ALA A 293 6.44 -10.03 0.16
CA ALA A 293 7.15 -8.78 -0.10
C ALA A 293 6.28 -7.56 0.23
N ASP A 294 4.99 -7.56 -0.11
CA ASP A 294 4.03 -6.52 0.26
C ASP A 294 3.90 -6.38 1.78
N GLY A 295 3.70 -7.48 2.50
CA GLY A 295 3.66 -7.51 3.97
C GLY A 295 4.97 -7.03 4.61
N MET A 296 6.13 -7.43 4.05
CA MET A 296 7.45 -6.97 4.53
C MET A 296 7.65 -5.46 4.36
N VAL A 297 7.21 -4.88 3.24
CA VAL A 297 7.32 -3.42 3.01
C VAL A 297 6.46 -2.65 4.00
N ARG A 298 5.24 -3.11 4.30
CA ARG A 298 4.36 -2.48 5.30
C ARG A 298 4.90 -2.62 6.71
N LEU A 299 5.44 -3.79 7.05
CA LEU A 299 6.10 -3.99 8.34
C LEU A 299 7.36 -3.12 8.45
N ALA A 300 8.11 -2.92 7.37
CA ALA A 300 9.25 -2.00 7.34
C ALA A 300 8.81 -0.56 7.61
N GLU A 301 7.70 -0.10 7.04
CA GLU A 301 7.14 1.23 7.34
C GLU A 301 6.74 1.35 8.82
N LEU A 302 6.09 0.33 9.38
CA LEU A 302 5.77 0.31 10.81
C LEU A 302 7.03 0.38 11.68
N ARG A 303 8.07 -0.42 11.38
CA ARG A 303 9.37 -0.38 12.09
C ARG A 303 10.05 0.96 11.98
N ARG A 304 10.00 1.58 10.80
CA ARG A 304 10.52 2.94 10.58
C ARG A 304 9.83 3.94 11.50
N ARG A 305 8.49 3.93 11.59
CA ARG A 305 7.69 4.80 12.49
C ARG A 305 7.99 4.56 13.96
N GLN A 306 8.32 3.31 14.32
CA GLN A 306 8.76 2.93 15.67
C GLN A 306 10.21 3.34 15.97
N GLY A 307 10.95 3.89 15.00
CA GLY A 307 12.36 4.22 15.14
C GLY A 307 13.33 3.04 15.01
N GLN A 308 12.85 1.87 14.62
CA GLN A 308 13.65 0.65 14.43
C GLN A 308 14.25 0.61 13.02
N LEU A 309 15.09 1.61 12.69
CA LEU A 309 15.53 1.88 11.32
C LEU A 309 16.34 0.74 10.68
N ASP A 310 17.10 -0.01 11.48
CA ASP A 310 17.91 -1.14 10.97
C ASP A 310 17.04 -2.36 10.67
N GLU A 311 15.99 -2.60 11.45
CA GLU A 311 15.02 -3.66 11.14
C GLU A 311 14.22 -3.31 9.89
N ALA A 312 13.78 -2.05 9.76
CA ALA A 312 13.13 -1.55 8.55
C ALA A 312 14.00 -1.76 7.30
N ALA A 313 15.31 -1.47 7.38
CA ALA A 313 16.23 -1.70 6.28
C ALA A 313 16.33 -3.17 5.88
N ARG A 314 16.48 -4.09 6.86
CA ARG A 314 16.54 -5.53 6.59
C ARG A 314 15.26 -6.06 5.93
N LEU A 315 14.10 -5.59 6.38
CA LEU A 315 12.81 -5.97 5.78
C LEU A 315 12.69 -5.48 4.34
N LEU A 316 13.15 -4.25 4.04
CA LEU A 316 13.15 -3.70 2.68
C LEU A 316 14.14 -4.40 1.75
N GLU A 317 15.27 -4.88 2.27
CA GLU A 317 16.22 -5.70 1.54
C GLU A 317 15.61 -7.07 1.18
N ALA A 318 14.97 -7.71 2.15
CA ALA A 318 14.28 -8.99 1.95
C ALA A 318 13.07 -8.88 1.00
N ALA A 319 12.35 -7.74 1.00
CA ALA A 319 11.25 -7.47 0.08
C ALA A 319 11.69 -7.24 -1.38
N GLY A 320 12.99 -7.08 -1.63
CA GLY A 320 13.59 -6.99 -2.96
C GLY A 320 13.04 -5.84 -3.80
N GLY A 321 12.59 -6.17 -5.03
CA GLY A 321 12.14 -5.20 -6.03
C GLY A 321 10.68 -4.76 -5.91
N HIS A 322 9.98 -5.05 -4.80
CA HIS A 322 8.57 -4.71 -4.63
C HIS A 322 8.30 -3.23 -4.93
N PHE A 323 7.19 -2.93 -5.64
CA PHE A 323 6.92 -1.60 -6.19
C PHE A 323 6.77 -0.49 -5.13
N LEU A 324 6.30 -0.82 -3.91
CA LEU A 324 6.19 0.13 -2.79
C LEU A 324 7.52 0.34 -2.04
N ALA A 325 8.49 -0.56 -2.18
CA ALA A 325 9.74 -0.49 -1.43
C ALA A 325 10.55 0.81 -1.66
N PRO A 326 10.60 1.41 -2.87
CA PRO A 326 11.30 2.68 -3.08
C PRO A 326 10.77 3.82 -2.21
N LEU A 327 9.46 3.94 -2.00
CA LEU A 327 8.87 4.98 -1.14
C LEU A 327 9.28 4.83 0.31
N VAL A 328 9.22 3.60 0.84
CA VAL A 328 9.61 3.35 2.24
C VAL A 328 11.13 3.50 2.41
N ARG A 329 11.94 3.11 1.40
CA ARG A 329 13.40 3.40 1.39
C ARG A 329 13.69 4.89 1.39
N ALA A 330 12.94 5.67 0.61
CA ALA A 330 13.09 7.12 0.57
C ALA A 330 12.76 7.75 1.95
N ALA A 331 11.67 7.33 2.58
CA ALA A 331 11.31 7.77 3.92
C ALA A 331 12.35 7.37 4.98
N LEU A 332 12.87 6.13 4.89
CA LEU A 332 13.94 5.64 5.77
C LEU A 332 15.26 6.44 5.58
N ALA A 333 15.59 6.81 4.34
CA ALA A 333 16.76 7.64 4.05
C ALA A 333 16.62 9.03 4.67
N LEU A 334 15.41 9.65 4.63
CA LEU A 334 15.13 10.90 5.33
C LEU A 334 15.35 10.78 6.85
N ASP A 335 14.84 9.71 7.46
CA ASP A 335 14.98 9.49 8.91
C ASP A 335 16.45 9.24 9.31
N ARG A 336 17.28 8.76 8.39
CA ARG A 336 18.73 8.62 8.55
C ARG A 336 19.52 9.87 8.20
N GLY A 337 18.86 10.96 7.77
CA GLY A 337 19.49 12.22 7.37
C GLY A 337 20.13 12.19 5.98
N ASP A 338 19.90 11.17 5.18
CA ASP A 338 20.38 11.09 3.78
C ASP A 338 19.35 11.65 2.81
N ALA A 339 19.30 12.97 2.73
CA ALA A 339 18.36 13.69 1.87
C ALA A 339 18.58 13.39 0.37
N ALA A 340 19.82 13.13 -0.05
CA ALA A 340 20.13 12.85 -1.45
C ALA A 340 19.58 11.48 -1.87
N ALA A 341 19.79 10.44 -1.07
CA ALA A 341 19.21 9.13 -1.31
C ALA A 341 17.68 9.16 -1.26
N ALA A 342 17.10 9.93 -0.33
CA ALA A 342 15.66 10.08 -0.22
C ALA A 342 15.04 10.71 -1.47
N ALA A 343 15.61 11.81 -1.97
CA ALA A 343 15.15 12.46 -3.20
C ALA A 343 15.29 11.51 -4.39
N HIS A 344 16.42 10.82 -4.54
CA HIS A 344 16.67 9.89 -5.63
C HIS A 344 15.62 8.75 -5.69
N GLU A 345 15.35 8.09 -4.56
CA GLU A 345 14.39 6.98 -4.49
C GLU A 345 12.95 7.46 -4.71
N ALA A 346 12.56 8.62 -4.14
CA ALA A 346 11.23 9.19 -4.32
C ALA A 346 10.99 9.63 -5.77
N GLU A 347 11.94 10.30 -6.41
CA GLU A 347 11.88 10.67 -7.83
C GLU A 347 11.87 9.46 -8.75
N ARG A 348 12.64 8.42 -8.40
CA ARG A 348 12.61 7.15 -9.13
C ARG A 348 11.24 6.50 -9.05
N SER A 349 10.57 6.55 -7.90
CA SER A 349 9.19 6.10 -7.75
C SER A 349 8.24 6.93 -8.62
N LEU A 350 8.36 8.26 -8.55
CA LEU A 350 7.52 9.18 -9.32
C LEU A 350 7.65 8.98 -10.84
N ARG A 351 8.87 8.78 -11.35
CA ARG A 351 9.11 8.52 -12.79
C ARG A 351 8.48 7.22 -13.31
N ARG A 352 8.13 6.28 -12.44
CA ARG A 352 7.46 5.03 -12.81
C ARG A 352 5.95 5.15 -12.87
N LEU A 353 5.40 6.25 -12.38
CA LEU A 353 3.99 6.53 -12.40
C LEU A 353 3.65 7.36 -13.64
N PRO A 354 2.58 7.02 -14.38
CA PRO A 354 2.10 7.86 -15.46
C PRO A 354 1.58 9.20 -14.92
N ALA A 355 1.53 10.21 -15.78
CA ALA A 355 1.03 11.53 -15.40
C ALA A 355 -0.45 11.49 -14.98
N GLU A 356 -1.20 10.58 -15.58
CA GLU A 356 -2.63 10.35 -15.34
C GLU A 356 -2.90 9.66 -14.00
N GLY A 357 -1.90 9.03 -13.39
CA GLY A 357 -2.00 8.43 -12.05
C GLY A 357 -1.85 9.48 -10.95
N VAL A 358 -2.76 10.44 -10.89
CA VAL A 358 -2.66 11.66 -10.07
C VAL A 358 -2.52 11.35 -8.58
N THR A 359 -3.40 10.52 -8.02
CA THR A 359 -3.40 10.23 -6.57
C THR A 359 -2.21 9.39 -6.11
N ASP A 360 -1.63 8.56 -6.99
CA ASP A 360 -0.45 7.74 -6.70
C ASP A 360 0.82 8.56 -6.46
N ARG A 361 0.85 9.80 -6.92
CA ARG A 361 2.03 10.67 -6.89
C ARG A 361 2.25 11.32 -5.52
N ALA A 362 1.17 11.56 -4.77
CA ALA A 362 1.19 12.32 -3.51
C ALA A 362 2.23 11.83 -2.48
N PRO A 363 2.37 10.52 -2.18
CA PRO A 363 3.35 10.06 -1.19
C PRO A 363 4.81 10.34 -1.59
N ALA A 364 5.13 10.25 -2.89
CA ALA A 364 6.46 10.56 -3.39
C ALA A 364 6.74 12.07 -3.31
N LEU A 365 5.77 12.90 -3.66
CA LEU A 365 5.89 14.36 -3.60
C LEU A 365 6.14 14.87 -2.19
N GLU A 366 5.47 14.34 -1.17
CA GLU A 366 5.73 14.68 0.24
C GLU A 366 7.19 14.42 0.64
N ILE A 367 7.72 13.26 0.22
CA ILE A 367 9.13 12.90 0.50
C ILE A 367 10.06 13.83 -0.27
N ILE A 368 9.77 14.14 -1.53
CA ILE A 368 10.58 15.04 -2.36
C ILE A 368 10.64 16.43 -1.74
N VAL A 369 9.51 17.01 -1.29
CA VAL A 369 9.51 18.32 -0.60
C VAL A 369 10.47 18.30 0.58
N ARG A 370 10.38 17.32 1.46
CA ARG A 370 11.23 17.21 2.65
C ARG A 370 12.69 17.00 2.29
N ALA A 371 12.99 16.13 1.33
CA ALA A 371 14.34 15.83 0.90
C ALA A 371 15.02 17.03 0.20
N ARG A 372 14.29 17.74 -0.66
CA ARG A 372 14.78 18.91 -1.38
C ARG A 372 15.02 20.09 -0.42
N LEU A 373 14.14 20.31 0.55
CA LEU A 373 14.36 21.30 1.60
C LEU A 373 15.61 20.97 2.45
N ALA A 374 15.81 19.71 2.82
CA ALA A 374 16.96 19.26 3.57
C ALA A 374 18.29 19.41 2.77
N SER A 375 18.22 19.36 1.44
CA SER A 375 19.36 19.59 0.53
C SER A 375 19.55 21.05 0.14
N GLY A 376 18.66 21.97 0.59
CA GLY A 376 18.70 23.39 0.25
C GLY A 376 18.11 23.74 -1.14
N ASP A 377 17.55 22.79 -1.84
CA ASP A 377 16.90 22.97 -3.14
C ASP A 377 15.43 23.36 -2.96
N ARG A 378 15.24 24.65 -2.70
CA ARG A 378 13.90 25.18 -2.40
C ARG A 378 13.00 25.24 -3.63
N GLU A 379 13.55 25.48 -4.82
CA GLU A 379 12.77 25.59 -6.06
C GLU A 379 12.09 24.26 -6.38
N ALA A 380 12.84 23.16 -6.42
CA ALA A 380 12.29 21.83 -6.63
C ALA A 380 11.29 21.43 -5.52
N ALA A 381 11.50 21.85 -4.27
CA ALA A 381 10.55 21.63 -3.20
C ALA A 381 9.22 22.37 -3.42
N GLN A 382 9.28 23.63 -3.93
CA GLN A 382 8.09 24.42 -4.24
C GLN A 382 7.27 23.80 -5.39
N GLU A 383 7.93 23.31 -6.44
CA GLU A 383 7.28 22.61 -7.55
C GLU A 383 6.52 21.36 -7.05
N ALA A 384 7.21 20.51 -6.28
CA ALA A 384 6.59 19.31 -5.71
C ALA A 384 5.42 19.63 -4.76
N ALA A 385 5.53 20.68 -3.95
CA ALA A 385 4.45 21.10 -3.06
C ALA A 385 3.25 21.69 -3.82
N ALA A 386 3.48 22.37 -4.95
CA ALA A 386 2.39 22.89 -5.79
C ALA A 386 1.59 21.75 -6.42
N GLU A 387 2.26 20.71 -6.92
CA GLU A 387 1.61 19.50 -7.43
C GLU A 387 0.83 18.78 -6.32
N LEU A 388 1.44 18.60 -5.14
CA LEU A 388 0.78 17.97 -3.99
C LEU A 388 -0.48 18.73 -3.56
N ARG A 389 -0.45 20.06 -3.58
CA ARG A 389 -1.62 20.90 -3.27
C ARG A 389 -2.76 20.69 -4.27
N ALA A 390 -2.44 20.57 -5.57
CA ALA A 390 -3.42 20.30 -6.60
C ALA A 390 -4.09 18.92 -6.38
N ILE A 391 -3.28 17.90 -6.05
CA ILE A 391 -3.78 16.56 -5.71
C ILE A 391 -4.66 16.61 -4.45
N ALA A 392 -4.24 17.34 -3.42
CA ALA A 392 -5.02 17.46 -2.19
C ALA A 392 -6.38 18.13 -2.43
N ALA A 393 -6.43 19.14 -3.31
CA ALA A 393 -7.67 19.81 -3.69
C ALA A 393 -8.64 18.88 -4.43
N SER A 394 -8.15 18.02 -5.34
CA SER A 394 -8.99 17.04 -6.04
C SER A 394 -9.40 15.87 -5.14
N SER A 395 -8.57 15.48 -4.18
CA SER A 395 -8.88 14.40 -3.25
C SER A 395 -9.97 14.76 -2.23
N GLY A 396 -10.08 16.02 -1.83
CA GLY A 396 -11.12 16.53 -0.92
C GLY A 396 -11.04 15.99 0.52
N THR A 397 -10.07 15.13 0.86
CA THR A 397 -9.95 14.51 2.19
C THR A 397 -9.16 15.36 3.17
N ALA A 398 -9.52 15.28 4.46
CA ALA A 398 -8.81 15.99 5.52
C ALA A 398 -7.33 15.59 5.59
N ALA A 399 -7.00 14.32 5.35
CA ALA A 399 -5.62 13.84 5.38
C ALA A 399 -4.76 14.36 4.22
N SER A 400 -5.34 14.46 3.01
CA SER A 400 -4.65 15.06 1.87
C SER A 400 -4.43 16.56 2.05
N ALA A 401 -5.44 17.27 2.56
CA ALA A 401 -5.33 18.69 2.91
C ALA A 401 -4.27 18.92 3.99
N ALA A 402 -4.22 18.05 5.01
CA ALA A 402 -3.19 18.11 6.06
C ALA A 402 -1.76 17.98 5.50
N ALA A 403 -1.56 17.05 4.55
CA ALA A 403 -0.26 16.87 3.91
C ALA A 403 0.17 18.12 3.11
N ALA A 404 -0.76 18.76 2.40
CA ALA A 404 -0.51 20.00 1.70
C ALA A 404 -0.14 21.13 2.70
N SER A 405 -0.96 21.36 3.74
CA SER A 405 -0.67 22.36 4.76
C SER A 405 0.67 22.10 5.47
N PHE A 406 0.97 20.83 5.78
CA PHE A 406 2.26 20.47 6.41
C PHE A 406 3.46 20.82 5.52
N THR A 407 3.39 20.51 4.23
CA THR A 407 4.48 20.86 3.30
C THR A 407 4.61 22.36 3.06
N GLU A 408 3.51 23.11 3.07
CA GLU A 408 3.53 24.59 3.06
C GLU A 408 4.20 25.16 4.30
N GLY A 409 3.89 24.61 5.47
CA GLY A 409 4.57 24.96 6.71
C GLY A 409 6.07 24.73 6.66
N LEU A 410 6.52 23.60 6.09
CA LEU A 410 7.95 23.31 5.89
C LEU A 410 8.62 24.31 4.94
N LEU A 411 7.96 24.68 3.84
CA LEU A 411 8.45 25.68 2.89
C LEU A 411 8.59 27.07 3.56
N ALA A 412 7.59 27.51 4.31
CA ALA A 412 7.63 28.77 5.03
C ALA A 412 8.73 28.76 6.11
N ALA A 413 8.84 27.70 6.89
CA ALA A 413 9.88 27.53 7.90
C ALA A 413 11.30 27.56 7.30
N SER A 414 11.49 26.95 6.11
CA SER A 414 12.78 26.99 5.40
C SER A 414 13.18 28.40 4.97
N ALA A 415 12.21 29.28 4.75
CA ALA A 415 12.40 30.70 4.47
C ALA A 415 12.57 31.55 5.74
N ARG A 416 12.43 30.94 6.93
CA ARG A 416 12.32 31.63 8.23
C ARG A 416 11.10 32.57 8.33
N ASP A 417 10.08 32.30 7.50
CA ASP A 417 8.78 32.98 7.57
C ASP A 417 7.89 32.23 8.58
N TRP A 418 8.15 32.56 9.88
CA TRP A 418 7.65 31.73 10.97
C TRP A 418 6.16 31.88 11.23
N GLU A 419 5.53 33.03 10.90
CA GLU A 419 4.10 33.22 11.12
C GLU A 419 3.25 32.41 10.13
N PRO A 420 3.49 32.43 8.80
CA PRO A 420 2.87 31.49 7.86
C PRO A 420 3.19 30.04 8.18
N ALA A 421 4.42 29.73 8.62
CA ALA A 421 4.77 28.36 9.03
C ALA A 421 3.92 27.88 10.21
N ARG A 422 3.73 28.74 11.23
CA ARG A 422 2.89 28.44 12.40
C ARG A 422 1.46 28.12 11.98
N LEU A 423 0.84 29.01 11.19
CA LEU A 423 -0.54 28.83 10.70
C LEU A 423 -0.70 27.52 9.93
N ALA A 424 0.20 27.25 8.99
CA ALA A 424 0.15 26.04 8.18
C ALA A 424 0.35 24.76 9.01
N PHE A 425 1.21 24.80 10.04
CA PHE A 425 1.37 23.65 10.94
C PHE A 425 0.19 23.48 11.90
N GLU A 426 -0.49 24.55 12.35
CA GLU A 426 -1.73 24.48 13.12
C GLU A 426 -2.83 23.80 12.29
N ASP A 427 -3.03 24.24 11.04
CA ASP A 427 -3.97 23.63 10.11
C ASP A 427 -3.64 22.14 9.89
N ALA A 428 -2.36 21.80 9.70
CA ALA A 428 -1.95 20.42 9.52
C ALA A 428 -2.23 19.56 10.75
N VAL A 429 -1.98 20.06 11.97
CA VAL A 429 -2.30 19.34 13.22
C VAL A 429 -3.77 19.04 13.32
N ASP A 430 -4.64 20.03 13.07
CA ASP A 430 -6.07 19.90 13.18
C ASP A 430 -6.65 18.95 12.11
N LEU A 431 -6.15 19.05 10.89
CA LEU A 431 -6.56 18.22 9.78
C LEU A 431 -6.12 16.76 9.97
N TYR A 432 -4.89 16.50 10.39
CA TYR A 432 -4.42 15.14 10.70
C TYR A 432 -5.19 14.55 11.89
N ALA A 433 -5.46 15.33 12.92
CA ALA A 433 -6.25 14.86 14.06
C ALA A 433 -7.68 14.46 13.63
N ARG A 434 -8.34 15.25 12.80
CA ARG A 434 -9.66 14.93 12.22
C ARG A 434 -9.62 13.69 11.34
N ALA A 435 -8.54 13.48 10.59
CA ALA A 435 -8.34 12.30 9.75
C ALA A 435 -7.88 11.05 10.52
N GLY A 436 -7.70 11.12 11.83
CA GLY A 436 -7.22 10.01 12.66
C GLY A 436 -5.71 9.70 12.49
N GLY A 437 -4.93 10.54 11.81
CA GLY A 437 -3.50 10.38 11.57
C GLY A 437 -2.66 10.75 12.81
N ARG A 438 -2.61 9.85 13.79
CA ARG A 438 -2.03 10.14 15.11
C ARG A 438 -0.52 10.41 15.06
N TRP A 439 0.22 9.67 14.24
CA TRP A 439 1.66 9.86 14.08
C TRP A 439 1.96 11.14 13.30
N GLU A 440 1.24 11.40 12.22
CA GLU A 440 1.37 12.58 11.38
C GLU A 440 1.04 13.86 12.17
N ALA A 441 -0.03 13.85 12.97
CA ALA A 441 -0.38 14.96 13.85
C ALA A 441 0.73 15.24 14.87
N ALA A 442 1.35 14.20 15.44
CA ALA A 442 2.45 14.38 16.37
C ALA A 442 3.70 14.96 15.69
N GLN A 443 4.00 14.57 14.45
CA GLN A 443 5.09 15.18 13.67
C GLN A 443 4.80 16.67 13.38
N ALA A 444 3.58 16.99 12.93
CA ALA A 444 3.17 18.38 12.68
C ALA A 444 3.27 19.24 13.96
N ARG A 445 2.90 18.71 15.15
CA ARG A 445 3.07 19.40 16.44
C ARG A 445 4.54 19.70 16.78
N ARG A 446 5.47 18.82 16.41
CA ARG A 446 6.92 19.09 16.61
C ARG A 446 7.39 20.28 15.78
N ASP A 447 6.92 20.36 14.53
CA ASP A 447 7.27 21.46 13.64
C ASP A 447 6.58 22.76 14.08
N LEU A 448 5.31 22.70 14.52
CA LEU A 448 4.60 23.82 15.16
C LEU A 448 5.34 24.33 16.39
N ALA A 449 5.82 23.42 17.26
CA ALA A 449 6.60 23.80 18.44
C ALA A 449 7.88 24.57 18.08
N ARG A 450 8.53 24.19 16.97
CA ARG A 450 9.71 24.93 16.45
C ARG A 450 9.33 26.33 15.96
N ALA A 451 8.24 26.45 15.19
CA ALA A 451 7.77 27.75 14.69
C ALA A 451 7.36 28.68 15.83
N LEU A 452 6.64 28.19 16.85
CA LEU A 452 6.27 28.95 18.03
C LEU A 452 7.47 29.46 18.80
N ARG A 453 8.50 28.65 19.02
CA ARG A 453 9.74 29.09 19.69
C ARG A 453 10.48 30.14 18.87
N ALA A 454 10.53 30.00 17.56
CA ALA A 454 11.17 30.98 16.68
C ALA A 454 10.45 32.35 16.69
N LEU A 455 9.14 32.36 17.00
CA LEU A 455 8.35 33.58 17.23
C LEU A 455 8.42 34.11 18.66
N GLY A 456 9.17 33.48 19.56
CA GLY A 456 9.27 33.88 20.96
C GLY A 456 8.16 33.37 21.87
N HIS A 457 7.31 32.46 21.38
CA HIS A 457 6.22 31.83 22.14
C HIS A 457 6.68 30.54 22.84
N ASP A 458 7.71 30.62 23.68
CA ASP A 458 8.40 29.47 24.27
C ASP A 458 7.48 28.54 25.09
N GLU A 459 6.55 29.09 25.87
CA GLU A 459 5.61 28.30 26.67
C GLU A 459 4.66 27.50 25.77
N ALA A 460 4.11 28.12 24.71
CA ALA A 460 3.24 27.47 23.75
C ALA A 460 4.01 26.37 22.97
N GLY A 461 5.22 26.70 22.49
CA GLY A 461 6.09 25.71 21.84
C GLY A 461 6.48 24.58 22.77
N GLY A 462 6.66 24.83 24.06
CA GLY A 462 6.92 23.80 25.07
C GLY A 462 5.71 22.88 25.29
N ARG A 463 4.48 23.40 25.26
CA ARG A 463 3.25 22.60 25.36
C ARG A 463 3.10 21.68 24.16
N GLU A 464 3.24 22.21 22.94
CA GLU A 464 3.12 21.41 21.71
C GLU A 464 4.18 20.30 21.61
N ALA A 465 5.43 20.60 21.99
CA ALA A 465 6.49 19.61 22.03
C ALA A 465 6.19 18.45 22.99
N ARG A 466 5.71 18.78 24.21
CA ARG A 466 5.33 17.74 25.19
C ARG A 466 4.16 16.90 24.71
N ALA A 467 3.14 17.52 24.12
CA ALA A 467 1.99 16.81 23.55
C ALA A 467 2.40 15.87 22.41
N ALA A 468 3.31 16.31 21.54
CA ALA A 468 3.87 15.48 20.47
C ALA A 468 4.64 14.26 21.02
N ASP A 469 5.53 14.50 22.01
CA ASP A 469 6.33 13.43 22.63
C ASP A 469 5.48 12.42 23.41
N GLU A 470 4.40 12.88 24.05
CA GLU A 470 3.44 12.01 24.74
C GLU A 470 2.68 11.15 23.73
N ALA A 471 2.19 11.74 22.64
CA ALA A 471 1.51 11.02 21.57
C ALA A 471 2.41 9.95 20.93
N LEU A 472 3.66 10.30 20.61
CA LEU A 472 4.63 9.36 20.03
C LEU A 472 4.99 8.21 20.99
N ARG A 473 5.17 8.50 22.28
CA ARG A 473 5.39 7.46 23.29
C ARG A 473 4.19 6.54 23.42
N GLY A 474 2.97 7.10 23.38
CA GLY A 474 1.72 6.32 23.42
C GLY A 474 1.56 5.39 22.20
N LEU A 475 2.18 5.72 21.07
CA LEU A 475 2.23 4.87 19.88
C LEU A 475 3.36 3.81 19.93
N GLY A 476 4.26 3.89 20.92
CA GLY A 476 5.45 3.04 20.94
C GLY A 476 6.55 3.49 19.96
N ALA A 477 6.48 4.75 19.48
CA ALA A 477 7.56 5.34 18.71
C ALA A 477 8.74 5.64 19.65
N SER A 478 9.94 5.19 19.30
CA SER A 478 11.15 5.56 20.02
C SER A 478 11.41 7.05 19.84
N ALA A 479 11.79 7.75 20.90
CA ALA A 479 12.11 9.18 20.88
C ALA A 479 13.33 9.53 19.97
N ALA A 480 13.95 8.53 19.35
CA ALA A 480 15.21 8.66 18.62
C ALA A 480 15.11 9.30 17.22
N THR A 481 13.93 9.65 16.72
CA THR A 481 13.78 9.93 15.27
C THR A 481 13.64 11.41 14.88
N SER A 482 13.80 12.39 15.77
CA SER A 482 13.57 13.78 15.36
C SER A 482 14.64 14.81 15.74
N ASP A 483 15.70 14.41 16.40
CA ASP A 483 16.83 15.34 16.64
C ASP A 483 17.82 15.42 15.45
N ALA A 484 17.65 14.61 14.42
CA ALA A 484 18.46 14.70 13.20
C ALA A 484 18.15 15.94 12.34
N ALA A 485 17.04 16.66 12.60
CA ALA A 485 16.65 17.84 11.82
C ALA A 485 17.13 19.18 12.40
N ALA A 486 17.83 19.19 13.51
CA ALA A 486 18.54 20.36 14.04
C ALA A 486 19.78 19.92 14.79
N ALA A 487 20.68 19.22 14.14
CA ALA A 487 22.02 19.07 14.65
C ALA A 487 22.60 20.48 14.83
N PRO A 488 23.10 20.85 16.04
CA PRO A 488 23.63 22.18 16.28
C PRO A 488 24.67 22.50 15.20
N ALA A 489 24.62 23.68 14.60
CA ALA A 489 25.52 24.12 13.53
C ALA A 489 25.52 23.29 12.23
N GLY A 490 24.44 22.53 11.91
CA GLY A 490 24.36 21.75 10.67
C GLY A 490 25.34 20.55 10.63
N LEU A 491 25.67 20.01 11.79
CA LEU A 491 26.53 18.82 11.90
C LEU A 491 25.74 17.57 11.42
N THR A 492 26.40 16.69 10.67
CA THR A 492 25.84 15.39 10.31
C THR A 492 25.80 14.44 11.51
N ALA A 493 24.98 13.36 11.44
CA ALA A 493 24.93 12.35 12.50
C ALA A 493 26.33 11.80 12.85
N ARG A 494 27.18 11.58 11.84
CA ARG A 494 28.55 11.10 12.03
C ARG A 494 29.47 12.13 12.68
N GLU A 495 29.31 13.40 12.33
CA GLU A 495 30.04 14.50 12.98
C GLU A 495 29.59 14.69 14.43
N LEU A 496 28.31 14.47 14.75
CA LEU A 496 27.82 14.45 16.13
C LEU A 496 28.42 13.32 16.97
N GLU A 497 28.53 12.10 16.40
CA GLU A 497 29.20 11.00 17.09
C GLU A 497 30.66 11.33 17.39
N VAL A 498 31.37 11.87 16.41
CA VAL A 498 32.76 12.32 16.60
C VAL A 498 32.83 13.45 17.65
N LEU A 499 31.91 14.41 17.62
CA LEU A 499 31.86 15.53 18.58
C LEU A 499 31.59 15.06 20.01
N ARG A 500 30.70 14.08 20.21
CA ARG A 500 30.46 13.41 21.51
C ARG A 500 31.71 12.77 22.08
N LEU A 501 32.49 12.10 21.24
CA LEU A 501 33.73 11.46 21.67
C LEU A 501 34.84 12.49 21.96
N ILE A 502 34.87 13.62 21.23
CA ILE A 502 35.74 14.76 21.56
C ILE A 502 35.37 15.34 22.94
N ALA A 503 34.08 15.52 23.24
CA ALA A 503 33.61 16.00 24.53
C ALA A 503 33.98 15.06 25.69
N ARG A 504 34.03 13.76 25.44
CA ARG A 504 34.51 12.72 26.39
C ARG A 504 36.03 12.64 26.49
N GLY A 505 36.77 13.51 25.82
CA GLY A 505 38.23 13.59 25.88
C GLY A 505 38.96 12.51 25.05
N ARG A 506 38.28 11.80 24.14
CA ARG A 506 38.90 10.74 23.32
C ARG A 506 39.90 11.33 22.32
N THR A 507 40.98 10.65 22.09
CA THR A 507 41.98 10.98 21.05
C THR A 507 41.46 10.57 19.66
N ASN A 508 42.04 11.09 18.58
CA ASN A 508 41.65 10.71 17.21
C ASN A 508 41.82 9.21 16.96
N HIS A 509 42.80 8.58 17.59
CA HIS A 509 43.03 7.14 17.46
C HIS A 509 41.95 6.32 18.17
N GLU A 510 41.56 6.72 19.40
CA GLU A 510 40.46 6.08 20.13
C GLU A 510 39.12 6.25 19.40
N ILE A 511 38.85 7.47 18.87
CA ILE A 511 37.65 7.74 18.05
C ILE A 511 37.64 6.84 16.81
N ALA A 512 38.78 6.70 16.12
CA ALA A 512 38.91 5.84 14.96
C ALA A 512 38.63 4.38 15.29
N THR A 513 39.13 3.89 16.43
CA THR A 513 38.90 2.53 16.91
C THR A 513 37.43 2.31 17.30
N GLU A 514 36.83 3.22 18.07
CA GLU A 514 35.45 3.11 18.57
C GLU A 514 34.42 3.19 17.45
N LEU A 515 34.68 4.01 16.43
CA LEU A 515 33.80 4.21 15.29
C LEU A 515 34.12 3.32 14.06
N VAL A 516 35.13 2.45 14.16
CA VAL A 516 35.61 1.57 13.06
C VAL A 516 35.97 2.40 11.80
N LEU A 517 36.76 3.48 11.98
CA LEU A 517 37.20 4.37 10.93
C LEU A 517 38.73 4.41 10.84
N SER A 518 39.27 4.98 9.74
CA SER A 518 40.65 5.40 9.69
C SER A 518 40.87 6.71 10.46
N VAL A 519 42.04 6.90 11.08
CA VAL A 519 42.40 8.16 11.77
C VAL A 519 42.24 9.34 10.82
N ARG A 520 42.63 9.21 9.56
CA ARG A 520 42.48 10.24 8.52
C ARG A 520 41.01 10.60 8.25
N THR A 521 40.10 9.63 8.33
CA THR A 521 38.65 9.88 8.21
C THR A 521 38.13 10.66 9.40
N VAL A 522 38.58 10.33 10.62
CA VAL A 522 38.26 11.07 11.84
C VAL A 522 38.77 12.52 11.78
N GLU A 523 40.01 12.73 11.33
CA GLU A 523 40.56 14.06 11.14
C GLU A 523 39.77 14.93 10.18
N ARG A 524 39.28 14.35 9.09
CA ARG A 524 38.38 15.02 8.14
C ARG A 524 37.05 15.42 8.79
N HIS A 525 36.43 14.53 9.56
CA HIS A 525 35.22 14.86 10.31
C HIS A 525 35.47 15.97 11.34
N ILE A 526 36.59 15.95 12.05
CA ILE A 526 36.97 16.98 13.00
C ILE A 526 37.15 18.33 12.31
N ALA A 527 37.82 18.38 11.17
CA ALA A 527 37.97 19.60 10.38
C ALA A 527 36.61 20.16 9.95
N ASN A 528 35.70 19.35 9.43
CA ASN A 528 34.36 19.77 9.09
C ASN A 528 33.55 20.27 10.30
N ILE A 529 33.69 19.59 11.46
CA ILE A 529 33.06 20.04 12.71
C ILE A 529 33.56 21.43 13.07
N TYR A 530 34.90 21.66 13.06
CA TYR A 530 35.48 22.96 13.43
C TYR A 530 35.00 24.06 12.50
N ASP A 531 34.94 23.83 11.19
CA ASP A 531 34.41 24.79 10.22
C ASP A 531 32.96 25.15 10.53
N LYS A 532 32.13 24.14 10.79
CA LYS A 532 30.67 24.32 11.04
C LYS A 532 30.38 25.05 12.36
N ILE A 533 31.20 24.84 13.39
CA ILE A 533 31.03 25.52 14.71
C ILE A 533 31.85 26.81 14.85
N GLY A 534 32.60 27.21 13.80
CA GLY A 534 33.43 28.38 13.80
C GLY A 534 34.65 28.27 14.73
N ALA A 535 35.14 27.06 15.04
CA ALA A 535 36.28 26.84 15.90
C ALA A 535 37.58 26.79 15.09
N SER A 536 38.65 27.47 15.55
CA SER A 536 39.94 27.48 14.84
C SER A 536 41.12 27.59 15.81
N GLY A 537 42.31 27.22 15.31
CA GLY A 537 43.57 27.36 16.04
C GLY A 537 43.77 26.30 17.15
N ARG A 538 44.73 26.55 18.05
CA ARG A 538 45.15 25.60 19.11
C ARG A 538 44.03 25.22 20.09
N ALA A 539 43.03 26.10 20.26
CA ALA A 539 41.90 25.89 21.18
C ALA A 539 40.69 25.19 20.52
N ALA A 540 40.73 24.88 19.22
CA ALA A 540 39.57 24.36 18.47
C ALA A 540 38.96 23.09 19.10
N ARG A 541 39.79 22.17 19.61
CA ARG A 541 39.30 20.95 20.26
C ARG A 541 38.59 21.23 21.59
N ALA A 542 39.09 22.16 22.39
CA ALA A 542 38.47 22.61 23.63
C ALA A 542 37.17 23.38 23.35
N ALA A 543 37.16 24.21 22.30
CA ALA A 543 35.97 24.91 21.84
C ALA A 543 34.88 23.92 21.35
N ALA A 544 35.26 22.84 20.64
CA ALA A 544 34.34 21.80 20.21
C ALA A 544 33.76 21.02 21.42
N ALA A 545 34.57 20.71 22.42
CA ALA A 545 34.09 20.06 23.66
C ALA A 545 33.13 20.99 24.44
N SER A 546 33.45 22.26 24.58
CA SER A 546 32.58 23.25 25.21
C SER A 546 31.28 23.46 24.45
N TYR A 547 31.35 23.49 23.11
CA TYR A 547 30.18 23.54 22.22
C TYR A 547 29.27 22.34 22.41
N ALA A 548 29.82 21.11 22.47
CA ALA A 548 29.06 19.91 22.72
C ALA A 548 28.30 19.95 24.06
N LEU A 549 28.94 20.46 25.12
CA LEU A 549 28.31 20.62 26.43
C LEU A 549 27.20 21.69 26.41
N ALA A 550 27.45 22.84 25.78
CA ALA A 550 26.46 23.91 25.65
C ALA A 550 25.26 23.53 24.78
N ALA A 551 25.48 22.69 23.75
CA ALA A 551 24.46 22.18 22.86
C ALA A 551 23.73 20.93 23.40
N GLY A 552 24.10 20.42 24.59
CA GLY A 552 23.48 19.23 25.19
C GLY A 552 23.72 17.93 24.45
N VAL A 553 24.82 17.84 23.69
CA VAL A 553 25.16 16.66 22.85
C VAL A 553 26.37 15.86 23.38
N ALA A 554 26.89 16.20 24.57
CA ALA A 554 28.05 15.51 25.17
C ALA A 554 27.71 14.16 25.81
#